data_ecbd259a33efea0b1eb0eb8f883aa023
#
_entry.id   ecbd259a33efea0b1eb0eb8f883aa023
#
_cell.length_a   1.000
_cell.length_b   1.000
_cell.length_c   1.000
_cell.angle_alpha   90.00
_cell.angle_beta   90.00
_cell.angle_gamma   90.00
#
_symmetry.space_group_name_H-M   'P 1'
#
loop_
_entity.id
_entity.type
_entity.pdbx_description
1 polymer ?
#
loop_
_entity_poly.entity_id
_entity_poly.type
_entity_poly.pdbx_seq_one_letter_code
_entity_poly.pdbx_strand_id
1 'polypeptide(L)'
;MFFGIGSSKNWRSVTPVEKGWSADRKFRVVTEDGRPLLLRLSDAGLRDEKEKEYGIIEKYAQTGINLSAPLEFGVCEDGKSVYMLLNWVEGRDLEEVLPELLEGEQYALGREAGEILRRIHSIPLSPEDMPTGTKKPKKLRQLALYEGSDLRIPGDEIALRYVKENMDRIWQEKPVYLHGDFHPGNLIYTPEGALGVIDFNRWEVGDPYEEFYKLESFGREVSVPYCVGQIDAYFRDAVPETFWKALAVYVAHASLYSIKWAERFGQEDIDGMIRRCRTAFEDYDGFRICIPKWYAEKTRT
;
A
#
# COMPACT_ATOMS: atom_id res chain seq x y z
N MET A 1 -30.54 -8.39 -6.04
CA MET A 1 -29.08 -8.48 -6.04
C MET A 1 -28.47 -8.06 -4.67
N PHE A 2 -29.00 -7.02 -4.00
CA PHE A 2 -28.45 -6.54 -2.71
C PHE A 2 -29.37 -6.87 -1.51
N PHE A 3 -30.04 -8.01 -1.59
CA PHE A 3 -30.93 -8.48 -0.52
C PHE A 3 -30.15 -8.74 0.77
N GLY A 4 -30.66 -8.26 1.90
CA GLY A 4 -29.98 -8.36 3.20
C GLY A 4 -29.20 -7.13 3.61
N ILE A 5 -28.98 -6.13 2.71
CA ILE A 5 -28.34 -4.85 3.07
C ILE A 5 -29.43 -3.85 3.43
N GLY A 6 -29.52 -3.48 4.72
CA GLY A 6 -30.61 -2.67 5.26
C GLY A 6 -30.73 -1.28 4.62
N SER A 7 -29.60 -0.65 4.32
CA SER A 7 -29.50 0.66 3.67
C SER A 7 -29.87 0.66 2.18
N SER A 8 -29.91 -0.53 1.54
CA SER A 8 -30.10 -0.64 0.08
C SER A 8 -31.42 -0.07 -0.45
N LYS A 9 -32.45 0.03 0.40
CA LYS A 9 -33.74 0.66 0.08
C LYS A 9 -33.65 2.16 -0.23
N ASN A 10 -32.56 2.81 0.20
CA ASN A 10 -32.30 4.25 0.00
C ASN A 10 -31.30 4.49 -1.14
N TRP A 11 -31.03 3.50 -2.00
CA TRP A 11 -30.08 3.62 -3.10
C TRP A 11 -30.78 3.96 -4.41
N ARG A 12 -30.33 5.06 -5.02
CA ARG A 12 -30.82 5.53 -6.33
C ARG A 12 -30.16 4.78 -7.49
N SER A 13 -28.86 4.49 -7.37
CA SER A 13 -28.12 3.77 -8.40
C SER A 13 -26.99 2.94 -7.82
N VAL A 14 -26.62 1.86 -8.53
CA VAL A 14 -25.50 0.98 -8.21
C VAL A 14 -24.77 0.65 -9.51
N THR A 15 -23.47 0.99 -9.58
CA THR A 15 -22.65 0.81 -10.78
C THR A 15 -21.41 -0.03 -10.41
N PRO A 16 -21.05 -1.08 -11.16
CA PRO A 16 -19.84 -1.85 -10.92
C PRO A 16 -18.57 -0.98 -10.99
N VAL A 17 -17.57 -1.31 -10.17
CA VAL A 17 -16.21 -0.76 -10.22
C VAL A 17 -15.27 -1.90 -10.60
N GLU A 18 -14.72 -1.86 -11.81
CA GLU A 18 -13.89 -2.92 -12.36
C GLU A 18 -12.40 -2.76 -12.01
N LYS A 19 -11.98 -1.57 -11.55
CA LYS A 19 -10.57 -1.28 -11.21
C LYS A 19 -10.15 -2.03 -9.94
N GLY A 20 -8.95 -2.63 -9.98
CA GLY A 20 -8.26 -3.22 -8.84
C GLY A 20 -8.11 -4.74 -8.91
N TRP A 21 -7.18 -5.26 -8.10
CA TRP A 21 -6.70 -6.66 -8.08
C TRP A 21 -7.38 -7.54 -7.02
N SER A 22 -8.39 -7.00 -6.32
CA SER A 22 -9.14 -7.71 -5.29
C SER A 22 -10.15 -8.67 -5.92
N ALA A 23 -10.35 -9.83 -5.28
CA ALA A 23 -11.45 -10.74 -5.61
C ALA A 23 -12.83 -10.22 -5.17
N ASP A 24 -12.89 -9.14 -4.40
CA ASP A 24 -14.14 -8.52 -3.97
C ASP A 24 -14.89 -7.91 -5.17
N ARG A 25 -16.19 -8.12 -5.22
CA ARG A 25 -17.06 -7.36 -6.13
C ARG A 25 -17.25 -5.97 -5.57
N LYS A 26 -16.89 -4.94 -6.33
CA LYS A 26 -16.95 -3.54 -5.92
C LYS A 26 -18.03 -2.80 -6.69
N PHE A 27 -18.75 -1.90 -6.00
CA PHE A 27 -19.80 -1.08 -6.62
C PHE A 27 -19.76 0.34 -6.06
N ARG A 28 -19.91 1.31 -6.97
CA ARG A 28 -20.24 2.69 -6.59
C ARG A 28 -21.76 2.77 -6.42
N VAL A 29 -22.19 3.12 -5.23
CA VAL A 29 -23.58 3.31 -4.86
C VAL A 29 -23.84 4.81 -4.75
N VAL A 30 -24.98 5.28 -5.25
CA VAL A 30 -25.46 6.65 -5.00
C VAL A 30 -26.79 6.55 -4.26
N THR A 31 -26.87 7.16 -3.11
CA THR A 31 -28.09 7.20 -2.29
C THR A 31 -29.14 8.18 -2.86
N GLU A 32 -30.36 8.13 -2.36
CA GLU A 32 -31.45 9.03 -2.80
C GLU A 32 -31.13 10.52 -2.58
N ASP A 33 -30.38 10.83 -1.51
CA ASP A 33 -29.91 12.19 -1.21
C ASP A 33 -28.63 12.58 -1.99
N GLY A 34 -28.18 11.71 -2.91
CA GLY A 34 -27.05 11.97 -3.81
C GLY A 34 -25.67 11.62 -3.26
N ARG A 35 -25.56 11.07 -2.07
CA ARG A 35 -24.27 10.70 -1.45
C ARG A 35 -23.66 9.47 -2.13
N PRO A 36 -22.41 9.54 -2.61
CA PRO A 36 -21.73 8.38 -3.15
C PRO A 36 -21.11 7.50 -2.06
N LEU A 37 -21.20 6.20 -2.24
CA LEU A 37 -20.66 5.17 -1.33
C LEU A 37 -19.91 4.09 -2.12
N LEU A 38 -19.00 3.38 -1.47
CA LEU A 38 -18.37 2.17 -1.97
C LEU A 38 -18.97 0.95 -1.28
N LEU A 39 -19.60 0.08 -2.05
CA LEU A 39 -20.01 -1.25 -1.58
C LEU A 39 -18.98 -2.29 -2.03
N ARG A 40 -18.48 -3.07 -1.08
CA ARG A 40 -17.64 -4.25 -1.34
C ARG A 40 -18.37 -5.49 -0.89
N LEU A 41 -18.39 -6.51 -1.76
CA LEU A 41 -18.97 -7.82 -1.49
C LEU A 41 -17.89 -8.88 -1.59
N SER A 42 -17.74 -9.69 -0.56
CA SER A 42 -16.78 -10.79 -0.46
C SER A 42 -17.52 -12.11 -0.19
N ASP A 43 -16.87 -13.24 -0.42
CA ASP A 43 -17.40 -14.54 -0.03
C ASP A 43 -17.66 -14.63 1.48
N ALA A 44 -18.74 -15.28 1.89
CA ALA A 44 -19.10 -15.41 3.30
C ALA A 44 -18.06 -16.15 4.14
N GLY A 45 -17.24 -17.02 3.52
CA GLY A 45 -16.12 -17.71 4.19
C GLY A 45 -15.02 -16.76 4.65
N LEU A 46 -14.98 -15.53 4.13
CA LEU A 46 -14.01 -14.49 4.51
C LEU A 46 -14.53 -13.54 5.62
N ARG A 47 -15.67 -13.86 6.23
CA ARG A 47 -16.34 -12.98 7.20
C ARG A 47 -15.39 -12.46 8.28
N ASP A 48 -14.68 -13.33 8.97
CA ASP A 48 -13.83 -12.96 10.11
C ASP A 48 -12.65 -12.07 9.66
N GLU A 49 -12.11 -12.32 8.46
CA GLU A 49 -11.06 -11.51 7.86
C GLU A 49 -11.58 -10.11 7.51
N LYS A 50 -12.77 -10.05 6.90
CA LYS A 50 -13.40 -8.78 6.49
C LYS A 50 -13.91 -7.97 7.68
N GLU A 51 -14.36 -8.61 8.75
CA GLU A 51 -14.74 -7.94 9.98
C GLU A 51 -13.53 -7.30 10.67
N LYS A 52 -12.38 -7.98 10.67
CA LYS A 52 -11.11 -7.40 11.13
C LYS A 52 -10.68 -6.22 10.25
N GLU A 53 -10.72 -6.36 8.92
CA GLU A 53 -10.42 -5.27 7.98
C GLU A 53 -11.31 -4.05 8.29
N TYR A 54 -12.61 -4.25 8.46
CA TYR A 54 -13.56 -3.20 8.83
C TYR A 54 -13.18 -2.49 10.13
N GLY A 55 -12.88 -3.25 11.20
CA GLY A 55 -12.46 -2.69 12.49
C GLY A 55 -11.12 -1.93 12.43
N ILE A 56 -10.22 -2.32 11.53
CA ILE A 56 -8.97 -1.58 11.30
C ILE A 56 -9.23 -0.26 10.59
N ILE A 57 -10.09 -0.24 9.58
CA ILE A 57 -10.47 1.01 8.90
C ILE A 57 -11.16 1.96 9.89
N GLU A 58 -11.97 1.46 10.83
CA GLU A 58 -12.53 2.28 11.92
C GLU A 58 -11.44 2.92 12.78
N LYS A 59 -10.39 2.17 13.16
CA LYS A 59 -9.25 2.72 13.90
C LYS A 59 -8.54 3.81 13.10
N TYR A 60 -8.33 3.62 11.79
CA TYR A 60 -7.69 4.63 10.93
C TYR A 60 -8.56 5.88 10.78
N ALA A 61 -9.89 5.74 10.67
CA ALA A 61 -10.80 6.86 10.58
C ALA A 61 -10.75 7.78 11.82
N GLN A 62 -10.46 7.22 13.01
CA GLN A 62 -10.32 8.00 14.25
C GLN A 62 -9.11 8.93 14.26
N THR A 63 -8.14 8.74 13.37
CA THR A 63 -6.96 9.63 13.26
C THR A 63 -7.27 10.95 12.54
N GLY A 64 -8.48 11.10 12.00
CA GLY A 64 -8.90 12.30 11.27
C GLY A 64 -8.28 12.42 9.87
N ILE A 65 -7.72 11.33 9.32
CA ILE A 65 -7.31 11.29 7.91
C ILE A 65 -8.56 11.16 7.02
N ASN A 66 -8.52 11.72 5.81
CA ASN A 66 -9.55 11.51 4.81
C ASN A 66 -9.36 10.10 4.21
N LEU A 67 -10.39 9.25 4.31
CA LEU A 67 -10.32 7.87 3.83
C LEU A 67 -11.70 7.32 3.47
N SER A 68 -11.74 6.16 2.82
CA SER A 68 -12.97 5.37 2.65
C SER A 68 -13.46 4.86 4.01
N ALA A 69 -14.06 5.77 4.81
CA ALA A 69 -14.50 5.46 6.17
C ALA A 69 -15.62 4.42 6.19
N PRO A 70 -15.60 3.48 7.16
CA PRO A 70 -16.59 2.42 7.26
C PRO A 70 -17.94 2.96 7.76
N LEU A 71 -19.04 2.42 7.21
CA LEU A 71 -20.41 2.83 7.53
C LEU A 71 -21.28 1.68 7.99
N GLU A 72 -21.19 0.55 7.30
CA GLU A 72 -22.01 -0.63 7.58
C GLU A 72 -21.26 -1.90 7.20
N PHE A 73 -21.36 -2.94 8.03
CA PHE A 73 -20.83 -4.27 7.78
C PHE A 73 -21.91 -5.32 8.09
N GLY A 74 -21.96 -6.38 7.30
CA GLY A 74 -22.92 -7.44 7.56
C GLY A 74 -22.91 -8.56 6.54
N VAL A 75 -23.93 -9.40 6.63
CA VAL A 75 -24.15 -10.55 5.74
C VAL A 75 -25.30 -10.26 4.81
N CYS A 76 -25.18 -10.65 3.54
CA CYS A 76 -26.19 -10.45 2.50
C CYS A 76 -26.29 -11.67 1.59
N GLU A 77 -27.18 -11.58 0.57
CA GLU A 77 -27.40 -12.62 -0.45
C GLU A 77 -27.71 -14.01 0.19
N ASP A 78 -28.62 -14.03 1.17
CA ASP A 78 -29.01 -15.25 1.92
C ASP A 78 -27.83 -15.97 2.60
N GLY A 79 -26.90 -15.20 3.14
CA GLY A 79 -25.74 -15.74 3.85
C GLY A 79 -24.56 -16.17 2.97
N LYS A 80 -24.62 -15.90 1.67
CA LYS A 80 -23.54 -16.27 0.73
C LYS A 80 -22.42 -15.26 0.65
N SER A 81 -22.69 -14.00 1.01
CA SER A 81 -21.73 -12.91 0.95
C SER A 81 -21.70 -12.10 2.23
N VAL A 82 -20.54 -11.55 2.55
CA VAL A 82 -20.38 -10.43 3.48
C VAL A 82 -20.23 -9.15 2.70
N TYR A 83 -20.74 -8.05 3.26
CA TYR A 83 -20.62 -6.73 2.66
C TYR A 83 -19.98 -5.74 3.61
N MET A 84 -19.29 -4.79 3.01
CA MET A 84 -18.72 -3.62 3.64
C MET A 84 -19.15 -2.39 2.86
N LEU A 85 -19.87 -1.48 3.52
CA LEU A 85 -20.27 -0.21 2.94
C LEU A 85 -19.37 0.88 3.51
N LEU A 86 -18.72 1.62 2.64
CA LEU A 86 -17.74 2.65 2.97
C LEU A 86 -18.12 3.98 2.32
N ASN A 87 -17.60 5.08 2.85
CA ASN A 87 -17.62 6.35 2.13
C ASN A 87 -16.85 6.22 0.80
N TRP A 88 -17.40 6.83 -0.23
CA TRP A 88 -16.66 7.07 -1.46
C TRP A 88 -15.74 8.28 -1.28
N VAL A 89 -14.47 8.16 -1.63
CA VAL A 89 -13.55 9.29 -1.68
C VAL A 89 -13.64 9.90 -3.08
N GLU A 90 -14.17 11.11 -3.18
CA GLU A 90 -14.28 11.82 -4.47
C GLU A 90 -12.93 12.40 -4.87
N GLY A 91 -12.65 12.37 -6.17
CA GLY A 91 -11.42 12.94 -6.75
C GLY A 91 -10.90 12.12 -7.92
N ARG A 92 -9.62 12.34 -8.24
CA ARG A 92 -8.88 11.62 -9.27
C ARG A 92 -7.79 10.77 -8.63
N ASP A 93 -7.43 9.67 -9.25
CA ASP A 93 -6.30 8.85 -8.81
C ASP A 93 -5.02 9.69 -8.78
N LEU A 94 -4.32 9.68 -7.64
CA LEU A 94 -3.14 10.52 -7.47
C LEU A 94 -2.03 10.17 -8.46
N GLU A 95 -1.91 8.89 -8.85
CA GLU A 95 -0.91 8.46 -9.84
C GLU A 95 -1.11 9.08 -11.22
N GLU A 96 -2.37 9.44 -11.57
CA GLU A 96 -2.70 10.13 -12.82
C GLU A 96 -2.47 11.64 -12.71
N VAL A 97 -2.65 12.21 -11.52
CA VAL A 97 -2.55 13.65 -11.28
C VAL A 97 -1.12 14.12 -11.10
N LEU A 98 -0.29 13.35 -10.38
CA LEU A 98 1.09 13.76 -10.06
C LEU A 98 1.90 14.23 -11.28
N PRO A 99 1.88 13.54 -12.44
CA PRO A 99 2.65 13.99 -13.61
C PRO A 99 2.17 15.30 -14.21
N GLU A 100 0.95 15.75 -13.89
CA GLU A 100 0.37 17.02 -14.39
C GLU A 100 0.78 18.24 -13.54
N LEU A 101 1.31 18.00 -12.32
CA LEU A 101 1.62 19.02 -11.32
C LEU A 101 3.08 19.49 -11.41
N LEU A 102 3.33 20.68 -10.88
CA LEU A 102 4.71 21.16 -10.68
C LEU A 102 5.43 20.34 -9.60
N GLU A 103 6.75 20.20 -9.69
CA GLU A 103 7.56 19.43 -8.73
C GLU A 103 7.34 19.84 -7.28
N GLY A 104 7.17 21.16 -7.02
CA GLY A 104 6.88 21.66 -5.67
C GLY A 104 5.51 21.20 -5.15
N GLU A 105 4.50 21.08 -6.01
CA GLU A 105 3.17 20.57 -5.66
C GLU A 105 3.23 19.05 -5.44
N GLN A 106 3.95 18.32 -6.28
CA GLN A 106 4.20 16.88 -6.10
C GLN A 106 4.88 16.61 -4.74
N TYR A 107 5.90 17.40 -4.41
CA TYR A 107 6.61 17.31 -3.12
C TYR A 107 5.67 17.61 -1.94
N ALA A 108 4.82 18.64 -2.05
CA ALA A 108 3.86 19.00 -1.02
C ALA A 108 2.84 17.88 -0.76
N LEU A 109 2.32 17.25 -1.81
CA LEU A 109 1.44 16.07 -1.70
C LEU A 109 2.18 14.87 -1.11
N GLY A 110 3.45 14.67 -1.46
CA GLY A 110 4.30 13.69 -0.80
C GLY A 110 4.42 13.96 0.71
N ARG A 111 4.63 15.20 1.12
CA ARG A 111 4.66 15.56 2.54
C ARG A 111 3.34 15.26 3.25
N GLU A 112 2.21 15.54 2.62
CA GLU A 112 0.88 15.16 3.16
C GLU A 112 0.76 13.65 3.32
N ALA A 113 1.17 12.86 2.31
CA ALA A 113 1.17 11.41 2.38
C ALA A 113 2.04 10.87 3.52
N GLY A 114 3.21 11.46 3.75
CA GLY A 114 4.10 11.12 4.87
C GLY A 114 3.45 11.39 6.25
N GLU A 115 2.75 12.51 6.39
CA GLU A 115 2.00 12.84 7.60
C GLU A 115 0.82 11.89 7.84
N ILE A 116 0.08 11.52 6.78
CA ILE A 116 -1.00 10.54 6.84
C ILE A 116 -0.45 9.19 7.34
N LEU A 117 0.61 8.71 6.72
CA LEU A 117 1.22 7.43 7.08
C LEU A 117 1.72 7.44 8.53
N ARG A 118 2.31 8.55 8.98
CA ARG A 118 2.75 8.72 10.36
C ARG A 118 1.58 8.68 11.36
N ARG A 119 0.41 9.23 11.00
CA ARG A 119 -0.81 9.13 11.83
C ARG A 119 -1.29 7.69 11.91
N ILE A 120 -1.34 6.94 10.81
CA ILE A 120 -1.68 5.50 10.81
C ILE A 120 -0.73 4.74 11.74
N HIS A 121 0.58 4.92 11.58
CA HIS A 121 1.59 4.24 12.39
C HIS A 121 1.62 4.68 13.86
N SER A 122 0.98 5.79 14.22
CA SER A 122 0.87 6.26 15.61
C SER A 122 -0.26 5.59 16.40
N ILE A 123 -1.12 4.82 15.74
CA ILE A 123 -2.23 4.13 16.41
C ILE A 123 -1.65 3.04 17.31
N PRO A 124 -1.97 3.04 18.62
CA PRO A 124 -1.52 1.99 19.52
C PRO A 124 -2.03 0.62 19.10
N LEU A 125 -1.14 -0.38 19.06
CA LEU A 125 -1.56 -1.76 18.84
C LEU A 125 -2.39 -2.26 19.99
N SER A 126 -3.50 -2.91 19.70
CA SER A 126 -4.25 -3.66 20.70
C SER A 126 -3.46 -4.91 21.13
N PRO A 127 -3.63 -5.39 22.39
CA PRO A 127 -2.90 -6.55 22.87
C PRO A 127 -3.08 -7.81 22.01
N GLU A 128 -4.26 -8.00 21.44
CA GLU A 128 -4.60 -9.10 20.54
C GLU A 128 -3.92 -9.00 19.16
N ASP A 129 -3.56 -7.80 18.74
CA ASP A 129 -2.89 -7.55 17.45
C ASP A 129 -1.35 -7.57 17.58
N MET A 130 -0.82 -7.68 18.80
CA MET A 130 0.63 -7.76 18.99
C MET A 130 1.20 -9.02 18.35
N PRO A 131 2.17 -8.90 17.41
CA PRO A 131 2.72 -10.07 16.74
C PRO A 131 3.56 -10.91 17.69
N THR A 132 3.44 -12.24 17.60
CA THR A 132 4.23 -13.19 18.38
C THR A 132 5.65 -13.37 17.86
N GLY A 133 5.99 -12.75 16.75
CA GLY A 133 7.32 -12.82 16.10
C GLY A 133 7.44 -11.88 14.92
N THR A 134 8.59 -11.93 14.27
CA THR A 134 8.88 -11.09 13.09
C THR A 134 8.45 -11.76 11.79
N LYS A 135 8.31 -10.98 10.72
CA LYS A 135 8.05 -11.51 9.37
C LYS A 135 9.32 -11.94 8.62
N LYS A 136 10.49 -11.89 9.24
CA LYS A 136 11.75 -12.36 8.63
C LYS A 136 11.65 -13.77 8.04
N PRO A 137 11.09 -14.79 8.73
CA PRO A 137 10.90 -16.12 8.16
C PRO A 137 9.98 -16.14 6.92
N LYS A 138 8.93 -15.31 6.88
CA LYS A 138 8.05 -15.14 5.71
C LYS A 138 8.85 -14.60 4.53
N LYS A 139 9.66 -13.56 4.76
CA LYS A 139 10.50 -12.94 3.73
C LYS A 139 11.54 -13.91 3.15
N LEU A 140 12.19 -14.68 3.99
CA LEU A 140 13.14 -15.72 3.54
C LEU A 140 12.45 -16.81 2.71
N ARG A 141 11.25 -17.26 3.09
CA ARG A 141 10.47 -18.22 2.29
C ARG A 141 10.10 -17.63 0.93
N GLN A 142 9.66 -16.37 0.89
CA GLN A 142 9.34 -15.66 -0.36
C GLN A 142 10.56 -15.55 -1.27
N LEU A 143 11.73 -15.21 -0.70
CA LEU A 143 12.99 -15.16 -1.43
C LEU A 143 13.36 -16.53 -2.01
N ALA A 144 13.19 -17.61 -1.23
CA ALA A 144 13.47 -18.98 -1.69
C ALA A 144 12.53 -19.42 -2.82
N LEU A 145 11.24 -18.97 -2.80
CA LEU A 145 10.30 -19.23 -3.91
C LEU A 145 10.75 -18.56 -5.22
N TYR A 146 11.29 -17.33 -5.14
CA TYR A 146 11.87 -16.69 -6.31
C TYR A 146 13.17 -17.38 -6.76
N GLU A 147 14.09 -17.65 -5.83
CA GLU A 147 15.38 -18.30 -6.10
C GLU A 147 15.24 -19.67 -6.77
N GLY A 148 14.18 -20.41 -6.42
CA GLY A 148 13.87 -21.74 -7.02
C GLY A 148 12.98 -21.68 -8.25
N SER A 149 12.69 -20.50 -8.82
CA SER A 149 11.80 -20.35 -9.98
C SER A 149 12.58 -20.18 -11.29
N ASP A 150 11.90 -20.43 -12.41
CA ASP A 150 12.41 -20.17 -13.76
C ASP A 150 12.34 -18.66 -14.15
N LEU A 151 11.85 -17.81 -13.24
CA LEU A 151 11.70 -16.36 -13.45
C LEU A 151 12.89 -15.54 -12.98
N ARG A 152 14.00 -16.20 -12.66
CA ARG A 152 15.24 -15.52 -12.26
C ARG A 152 15.81 -14.66 -13.38
N ILE A 153 16.33 -13.48 -13.02
CA ILE A 153 16.94 -12.55 -13.95
C ILE A 153 18.48 -12.54 -13.80
N PRO A 154 19.23 -12.29 -14.87
CA PRO A 154 20.69 -12.20 -14.78
C PRO A 154 21.14 -11.12 -13.78
N GLY A 155 22.11 -11.45 -12.91
CA GLY A 155 22.68 -10.55 -11.91
C GLY A 155 21.90 -10.47 -10.59
N ASP A 156 20.81 -11.23 -10.44
CA ASP A 156 19.97 -11.22 -9.24
C ASP A 156 20.66 -11.79 -7.99
N GLU A 157 21.76 -12.56 -8.16
CA GLU A 157 22.55 -13.10 -7.07
C GLU A 157 23.11 -12.01 -6.13
N ILE A 158 23.30 -10.81 -6.63
CA ILE A 158 23.75 -9.65 -5.83
C ILE A 158 22.65 -9.30 -4.81
N ALA A 159 21.41 -9.12 -5.24
CA ALA A 159 20.30 -8.80 -4.35
C ALA A 159 19.92 -9.98 -3.44
N LEU A 160 19.95 -11.22 -3.96
CA LEU A 160 19.73 -12.43 -3.15
C LEU A 160 20.69 -12.49 -1.96
N ARG A 161 21.99 -12.30 -2.23
CA ARG A 161 23.02 -12.27 -1.21
C ARG A 161 22.82 -11.09 -0.26
N TYR A 162 22.58 -9.89 -0.80
CA TYR A 162 22.33 -8.69 0.00
C TYR A 162 21.20 -8.88 1.02
N VAL A 163 20.06 -9.44 0.59
CA VAL A 163 18.93 -9.71 1.49
C VAL A 163 19.33 -10.72 2.57
N LYS A 164 19.98 -11.84 2.20
CA LYS A 164 20.37 -12.90 3.16
C LYS A 164 21.35 -12.37 4.22
N GLU A 165 22.33 -11.57 3.82
CA GLU A 165 23.38 -11.03 4.71
C GLU A 165 22.88 -9.86 5.58
N ASN A 166 21.79 -9.18 5.19
CA ASN A 166 21.31 -7.97 5.86
C ASN A 166 19.92 -8.13 6.49
N MET A 167 19.40 -9.36 6.58
CA MET A 167 18.07 -9.63 7.14
C MET A 167 17.89 -9.12 8.59
N ASP A 168 18.97 -8.95 9.32
CA ASP A 168 18.93 -8.43 10.69
C ASP A 168 18.65 -6.92 10.76
N ARG A 169 18.78 -6.19 9.67
CA ARG A 169 18.51 -4.75 9.60
C ARG A 169 17.03 -4.39 9.61
N ILE A 170 16.15 -5.33 9.25
CA ILE A 170 14.70 -5.14 9.30
C ILE A 170 14.13 -5.60 10.65
N TRP A 171 12.93 -5.12 10.99
CA TRP A 171 12.26 -5.43 12.25
C TRP A 171 13.08 -5.02 13.49
N GLN A 172 13.73 -3.86 13.42
CA GLN A 172 14.40 -3.22 14.56
C GLN A 172 13.47 -2.24 15.28
N GLU A 173 12.44 -1.76 14.59
CA GLU A 173 11.45 -0.85 15.15
C GLU A 173 10.28 -1.60 15.79
N LYS A 174 9.53 -0.90 16.66
CA LYS A 174 8.29 -1.44 17.21
C LYS A 174 7.29 -1.64 16.08
N PRO A 175 6.58 -2.79 16.07
CA PRO A 175 5.56 -3.03 15.05
C PRO A 175 4.40 -2.02 15.18
N VAL A 176 3.80 -1.68 14.05
CA VAL A 176 2.68 -0.75 13.92
C VAL A 176 1.61 -1.34 13.01
N TYR A 177 0.42 -0.74 12.99
CA TYR A 177 -0.53 -0.99 11.93
C TYR A 177 -0.03 -0.38 10.63
N LEU A 178 0.03 -1.18 9.57
CA LEU A 178 0.41 -0.77 8.22
C LEU A 178 -0.82 -0.67 7.33
N HIS A 179 -0.81 0.25 6.39
CA HIS A 179 -1.75 0.20 5.26
C HIS A 179 -1.48 -1.03 4.38
N GLY A 180 -0.21 -1.41 4.23
CA GLY A 180 0.27 -2.58 3.51
C GLY A 180 0.34 -2.40 1.99
N ASP A 181 -0.24 -1.31 1.46
CA ASP A 181 -0.20 -0.98 0.03
C ASP A 181 -0.23 0.54 -0.22
N PHE A 182 0.52 1.31 0.57
CA PHE A 182 0.51 2.77 0.55
C PHE A 182 1.39 3.32 -0.57
N HIS A 183 0.78 3.70 -1.67
CA HIS A 183 1.43 4.28 -2.85
C HIS A 183 0.44 5.16 -3.65
N PRO A 184 0.88 5.98 -4.64
CA PRO A 184 0.00 6.91 -5.35
C PRO A 184 -1.26 6.28 -5.97
N GLY A 185 -1.21 5.02 -6.42
CA GLY A 185 -2.38 4.31 -6.98
C GLY A 185 -3.48 3.96 -5.96
N ASN A 186 -3.20 4.10 -4.66
CA ASN A 186 -4.18 3.92 -3.56
C ASN A 186 -4.47 5.24 -2.82
N LEU A 187 -4.17 6.36 -3.47
CA LEU A 187 -4.46 7.71 -2.98
C LEU A 187 -5.31 8.47 -3.99
N ILE A 188 -6.23 9.27 -3.50
CA ILE A 188 -7.13 10.11 -4.30
C ILE A 188 -6.77 11.57 -4.07
N TYR A 189 -6.52 12.31 -5.15
CA TYR A 189 -6.43 13.76 -5.12
C TYR A 189 -7.83 14.34 -5.16
N THR A 190 -8.26 14.93 -4.05
CA THR A 190 -9.64 15.43 -3.88
C THR A 190 -9.83 16.79 -4.55
N PRO A 191 -11.09 17.22 -4.80
CA PRO A 191 -11.37 18.55 -5.35
C PRO A 191 -10.84 19.70 -4.49
N GLU A 192 -10.65 19.48 -3.20
CA GLU A 192 -10.09 20.46 -2.25
C GLU A 192 -8.56 20.53 -2.31
N GLY A 193 -7.91 19.69 -3.13
CA GLY A 193 -6.46 19.64 -3.26
C GLY A 193 -5.75 18.86 -2.16
N ALA A 194 -6.47 18.02 -1.41
CA ALA A 194 -5.95 17.17 -0.34
C ALA A 194 -5.92 15.69 -0.76
N LEU A 195 -5.29 14.85 0.05
CA LEU A 195 -5.26 13.40 -0.18
C LEU A 195 -6.38 12.67 0.55
N GLY A 196 -6.94 11.67 -0.14
CA GLY A 196 -7.80 10.65 0.45
C GLY A 196 -7.18 9.27 0.29
N VAL A 197 -7.33 8.41 1.29
CA VAL A 197 -6.73 7.06 1.32
C VAL A 197 -7.79 6.00 1.04
N ILE A 198 -7.47 5.05 0.16
CA ILE A 198 -8.36 3.96 -0.22
C ILE A 198 -7.62 2.61 -0.17
N ASP A 199 -8.38 1.52 -0.25
CA ASP A 199 -7.93 0.14 -0.44
C ASP A 199 -7.04 -0.43 0.70
N PHE A 200 -7.66 -0.62 1.87
CA PHE A 200 -7.03 -1.17 3.08
C PHE A 200 -6.99 -2.71 3.12
N ASN A 201 -7.24 -3.41 2.02
CA ASN A 201 -7.34 -4.87 1.98
C ASN A 201 -6.03 -5.61 2.29
N ARG A 202 -4.91 -4.90 2.31
CA ARG A 202 -3.57 -5.44 2.61
C ARG A 202 -3.03 -4.98 3.96
N TRP A 203 -3.90 -4.40 4.80
CA TRP A 203 -3.48 -4.00 6.13
C TRP A 203 -2.83 -5.17 6.88
N GLU A 204 -1.83 -4.87 7.65
CA GLU A 204 -1.20 -5.86 8.53
C GLU A 204 -0.49 -5.15 9.69
N VAL A 205 -0.05 -5.92 10.69
CA VAL A 205 0.87 -5.42 11.70
C VAL A 205 2.30 -5.78 11.31
N GLY A 206 3.19 -4.79 11.32
CA GLY A 206 4.54 -4.99 10.82
C GLY A 206 5.53 -3.89 11.16
N ASP A 207 6.72 -4.02 10.56
CA ASP A 207 7.77 -3.03 10.64
C ASP A 207 7.37 -1.76 9.88
N PRO A 208 7.34 -0.56 10.51
CA PRO A 208 6.95 0.67 9.84
C PRO A 208 7.77 0.99 8.59
N TYR A 209 9.01 0.54 8.53
CA TYR A 209 9.88 0.80 7.38
C TYR A 209 9.55 -0.05 6.16
N GLU A 210 8.82 -1.17 6.35
CA GLU A 210 8.38 -2.02 5.24
C GLU A 210 7.45 -1.27 4.28
N GLU A 211 6.59 -0.35 4.76
CA GLU A 211 5.65 0.41 3.94
C GLU A 211 6.35 1.15 2.78
N PHE A 212 7.57 1.62 3.01
CA PHE A 212 8.30 2.51 2.09
C PHE A 212 8.90 1.84 0.85
N TYR A 213 8.98 0.50 0.78
CA TYR A 213 9.45 -0.13 -0.46
C TYR A 213 8.51 0.14 -1.64
N LYS A 214 7.27 0.49 -1.36
CA LYS A 214 6.28 0.89 -2.36
C LYS A 214 6.67 2.15 -3.13
N LEU A 215 7.45 3.03 -2.51
CA LEU A 215 7.97 4.22 -3.18
C LEU A 215 8.91 3.84 -4.33
N GLU A 216 9.79 2.88 -4.11
CA GLU A 216 10.67 2.36 -5.18
C GLU A 216 9.87 1.60 -6.23
N SER A 217 8.92 0.76 -5.80
CA SER A 217 8.17 -0.12 -6.70
C SER A 217 7.14 0.59 -7.57
N PHE A 218 6.48 1.64 -7.05
CA PHE A 218 5.33 2.29 -7.70
C PHE A 218 5.36 3.82 -7.66
N GLY A 219 5.95 4.41 -6.62
CA GLY A 219 5.97 5.87 -6.46
C GLY A 219 6.99 6.54 -7.37
N ARG A 220 8.20 5.99 -7.44
CA ARG A 220 9.35 6.57 -8.16
C ARG A 220 9.08 6.70 -9.66
N GLU A 221 8.38 5.76 -10.27
CA GLU A 221 8.04 5.82 -11.70
C GLU A 221 6.99 6.89 -12.00
N VAL A 222 6.25 7.36 -10.99
CA VAL A 222 5.23 8.40 -11.12
C VAL A 222 5.79 9.78 -10.76
N SER A 223 6.44 9.91 -9.60
CA SER A 223 6.98 11.18 -9.11
C SER A 223 8.08 10.99 -8.06
N VAL A 224 9.29 11.35 -8.42
CA VAL A 224 10.42 11.42 -7.46
C VAL A 224 10.19 12.50 -6.40
N PRO A 225 9.75 13.73 -6.71
CA PRO A 225 9.46 14.74 -5.68
C PRO A 225 8.44 14.29 -4.65
N TYR A 226 7.39 13.57 -5.06
CA TYR A 226 6.42 12.98 -4.15
C TYR A 226 7.09 11.97 -3.19
N CYS A 227 7.91 11.05 -3.71
CA CYS A 227 8.60 10.06 -2.88
C CYS A 227 9.52 10.71 -1.84
N VAL A 228 10.24 11.74 -2.24
CA VAL A 228 11.09 12.53 -1.35
C VAL A 228 10.25 13.20 -0.26
N GLY A 229 9.16 13.87 -0.64
CA GLY A 229 8.26 14.53 0.30
C GLY A 229 7.66 13.57 1.33
N GLN A 230 7.27 12.36 0.90
CA GLN A 230 6.69 11.35 1.81
C GLN A 230 7.70 10.91 2.87
N ILE A 231 8.96 10.66 2.51
CA ILE A 231 10.01 10.29 3.45
C ILE A 231 10.31 11.45 4.39
N ASP A 232 10.53 12.64 3.85
CA ASP A 232 10.89 13.83 4.64
C ASP A 232 9.85 14.13 5.72
N ALA A 233 8.57 14.18 5.35
CA ALA A 233 7.50 14.47 6.31
C ALA A 233 7.31 13.37 7.35
N TYR A 234 7.38 12.10 6.95
CA TYR A 234 7.26 11.00 7.89
C TYR A 234 8.32 11.08 8.99
N PHE A 235 9.56 11.39 8.65
CA PHE A 235 10.67 11.54 9.58
C PHE A 235 10.91 12.99 10.08
N ARG A 236 10.03 13.96 9.73
CA ARG A 236 10.17 15.37 10.11
C ARG A 236 11.53 15.93 9.71
N ASP A 237 11.93 15.64 8.49
CA ASP A 237 13.19 16.05 7.85
C ASP A 237 14.47 15.49 8.54
N ALA A 238 14.33 14.51 9.45
CA ALA A 238 15.44 13.87 10.18
C ALA A 238 15.45 12.35 9.96
N VAL A 239 15.73 11.94 8.72
CA VAL A 239 15.68 10.52 8.31
C VAL A 239 16.83 9.73 8.94
N PRO A 240 16.55 8.70 9.78
CA PRO A 240 17.60 7.96 10.46
C PRO A 240 18.34 7.00 9.51
N GLU A 241 19.62 6.77 9.76
CA GLU A 241 20.44 5.85 8.98
C GLU A 241 19.88 4.41 9.00
N THR A 242 19.28 4.01 10.13
CA THR A 242 18.65 2.69 10.30
C THR A 242 17.51 2.47 9.32
N PHE A 243 16.74 3.53 9.00
CA PHE A 243 15.69 3.47 7.97
C PHE A 243 16.26 3.11 6.60
N TRP A 244 17.31 3.79 6.16
CA TRP A 244 17.91 3.53 4.84
C TRP A 244 18.45 2.12 4.73
N LYS A 245 19.11 1.62 5.80
CA LYS A 245 19.61 0.25 5.84
C LYS A 245 18.50 -0.79 5.78
N ALA A 246 17.38 -0.55 6.46
CA ALA A 246 16.23 -1.45 6.42
C ALA A 246 15.48 -1.35 5.08
N LEU A 247 15.25 -0.12 4.58
CA LEU A 247 14.58 0.11 3.30
C LEU A 247 15.28 -0.61 2.15
N ALA A 248 16.61 -0.52 2.07
CA ALA A 248 17.39 -1.20 1.03
C ALA A 248 17.17 -2.74 1.05
N VAL A 249 17.01 -3.35 2.24
CA VAL A 249 16.69 -4.78 2.36
C VAL A 249 15.27 -5.07 1.86
N TYR A 250 14.29 -4.23 2.23
CA TYR A 250 12.92 -4.38 1.78
C TYR A 250 12.80 -4.21 0.26
N VAL A 251 13.49 -3.21 -0.31
CA VAL A 251 13.51 -2.98 -1.76
C VAL A 251 14.16 -4.15 -2.48
N ALA A 252 15.34 -4.62 -2.04
CA ALA A 252 16.00 -5.77 -2.65
C ALA A 252 15.12 -7.03 -2.62
N HIS A 253 14.49 -7.31 -1.48
CA HIS A 253 13.55 -8.42 -1.34
C HIS A 253 12.32 -8.27 -2.27
N ALA A 254 11.68 -7.10 -2.23
CA ALA A 254 10.48 -6.83 -3.01
C ALA A 254 10.75 -6.87 -4.52
N SER A 255 11.87 -6.30 -4.97
CA SER A 255 12.28 -6.32 -6.39
C SER A 255 12.36 -7.73 -6.95
N LEU A 256 12.87 -8.68 -6.19
CA LEU A 256 12.98 -10.07 -6.61
C LEU A 256 11.65 -10.83 -6.48
N TYR A 257 11.04 -10.77 -5.29
CA TYR A 257 9.83 -11.56 -5.02
C TYR A 257 8.62 -11.09 -5.84
N SER A 258 8.54 -9.81 -6.19
CA SER A 258 7.45 -9.29 -7.01
C SER A 258 7.39 -9.94 -8.40
N ILE A 259 8.52 -10.34 -8.97
CA ILE A 259 8.57 -11.07 -10.25
C ILE A 259 7.86 -12.42 -10.10
N LYS A 260 8.16 -13.18 -9.03
CA LYS A 260 7.49 -14.45 -8.74
C LYS A 260 6.02 -14.26 -8.39
N TRP A 261 5.68 -13.21 -7.66
CA TRP A 261 4.31 -12.88 -7.30
C TRP A 261 3.46 -12.54 -8.53
N ALA A 262 4.04 -11.90 -9.54
CA ALA A 262 3.36 -11.52 -10.77
C ALA A 262 3.00 -12.70 -11.70
N GLU A 263 3.64 -13.86 -11.51
CA GLU A 263 3.42 -15.06 -12.33
C GLU A 263 1.93 -15.43 -12.53
N ARG A 264 1.13 -15.25 -11.49
CA ARG A 264 -0.32 -15.55 -11.50
C ARG A 264 -1.17 -14.58 -12.32
N PHE A 265 -0.60 -13.43 -12.72
CA PHE A 265 -1.32 -12.41 -13.48
C PHE A 265 -0.94 -12.38 -14.96
N GLY A 266 0.18 -12.98 -15.33
CA GLY A 266 0.60 -13.15 -16.71
C GLY A 266 1.90 -12.42 -17.07
N GLN A 267 2.30 -12.56 -18.33
CA GLN A 267 3.61 -12.13 -18.80
C GLN A 267 3.82 -10.62 -18.71
N GLU A 268 2.80 -9.82 -18.99
CA GLU A 268 2.88 -8.36 -18.94
C GLU A 268 3.24 -7.85 -17.53
N ASP A 269 2.64 -8.45 -16.49
CA ASP A 269 2.94 -8.14 -15.10
C ASP A 269 4.34 -8.60 -14.69
N ILE A 270 4.77 -9.79 -15.14
CA ILE A 270 6.14 -10.27 -14.93
C ILE A 270 7.13 -9.28 -15.53
N ASP A 271 6.93 -8.87 -16.79
CA ASP A 271 7.80 -7.93 -17.47
C ASP A 271 7.82 -6.55 -16.78
N GLY A 272 6.68 -6.11 -16.26
CA GLY A 272 6.56 -4.91 -15.43
C GLY A 272 7.42 -5.00 -14.17
N MET A 273 7.35 -6.11 -13.43
CA MET A 273 8.15 -6.29 -12.22
C MET A 273 9.65 -6.46 -12.52
N ILE A 274 10.00 -7.07 -13.65
CA ILE A 274 11.41 -7.13 -14.10
C ILE A 274 11.96 -5.73 -14.38
N ARG A 275 11.19 -4.85 -15.05
CA ARG A 275 11.62 -3.47 -15.29
C ARG A 275 11.86 -2.72 -13.97
N ARG A 276 10.92 -2.80 -13.02
CA ARG A 276 11.05 -2.19 -11.68
C ARG A 276 12.22 -2.75 -10.88
N CYS A 277 12.47 -4.06 -10.99
CA CYS A 277 13.65 -4.68 -10.39
C CYS A 277 14.94 -4.09 -10.94
N ARG A 278 15.07 -3.92 -12.25
CA ARG A 278 16.25 -3.30 -12.88
C ARG A 278 16.43 -1.86 -12.44
N THR A 279 15.35 -1.08 -12.38
CA THR A 279 15.36 0.29 -11.86
C THR A 279 15.89 0.35 -10.43
N ALA A 280 15.41 -0.52 -9.54
CA ALA A 280 15.93 -0.60 -8.17
C ALA A 280 17.41 -0.95 -8.10
N PHE A 281 17.90 -1.85 -8.98
CA PHE A 281 19.34 -2.12 -9.09
C PHE A 281 20.15 -0.90 -9.50
N GLU A 282 19.64 -0.08 -10.43
CA GLU A 282 20.27 1.17 -10.87
C GLU A 282 20.27 2.20 -9.74
N ASP A 283 19.15 2.40 -9.07
CA ASP A 283 18.98 3.40 -8.02
C ASP A 283 19.80 3.09 -6.76
N TYR A 284 19.96 1.80 -6.43
CA TYR A 284 20.79 1.35 -5.31
C TYR A 284 22.23 0.94 -5.70
N ASP A 285 22.66 1.21 -6.93
CA ASP A 285 23.99 0.85 -7.44
C ASP A 285 24.32 -0.63 -7.22
N GLY A 286 23.39 -1.52 -7.58
CA GLY A 286 23.50 -2.95 -7.29
C GLY A 286 23.55 -3.26 -5.79
N PHE A 287 22.83 -2.50 -4.98
CA PHE A 287 22.78 -2.58 -3.51
C PHE A 287 24.14 -2.35 -2.81
N ARG A 288 25.05 -1.59 -3.46
CA ARG A 288 26.27 -1.08 -2.82
C ARG A 288 26.02 0.15 -1.95
N ILE A 289 24.93 0.88 -2.21
CA ILE A 289 24.46 2.01 -1.42
C ILE A 289 23.11 1.69 -0.80
N CYS A 290 22.82 2.28 0.38
CA CYS A 290 21.54 2.10 1.07
C CYS A 290 20.56 3.25 0.79
N ILE A 291 21.04 4.43 0.43
CA ILE A 291 20.23 5.60 0.06
C ILE A 291 20.11 5.58 -1.46
N PRO A 292 18.89 5.51 -2.03
CA PRO A 292 18.73 5.49 -3.48
C PRO A 292 19.19 6.81 -4.09
N LYS A 293 19.70 6.77 -5.32
CA LYS A 293 20.23 7.94 -6.03
C LYS A 293 19.22 9.06 -6.13
N TRP A 294 17.97 8.74 -6.45
CA TRP A 294 16.91 9.75 -6.59
C TRP A 294 16.65 10.54 -5.30
N TYR A 295 16.89 9.93 -4.12
CA TYR A 295 16.77 10.67 -2.86
C TYR A 295 18.06 11.46 -2.54
N ALA A 296 19.23 10.86 -2.79
CA ALA A 296 20.51 11.52 -2.55
C ALA A 296 20.75 12.76 -3.44
N GLU A 297 20.15 12.80 -4.62
CA GLU A 297 20.29 13.90 -5.58
C GLU A 297 19.43 15.12 -5.25
N LYS A 298 18.38 14.98 -4.43
CA LYS A 298 17.52 16.09 -4.00
C LYS A 298 18.27 17.26 -3.34
N THR A 299 19.42 16.97 -2.74
CA THR A 299 20.23 17.99 -2.03
C THR A 299 21.16 18.76 -2.96
N ARG A 300 21.16 18.50 -4.27
CA ARG A 300 22.02 19.15 -5.25
C ARG A 300 21.32 20.23 -6.07
N THR A 301 20.01 20.40 -5.91
CA THR A 301 19.19 21.47 -6.49
C THR A 301 18.74 22.47 -5.45
#